data_9db03d91e44e4adc7b9b98cc6c83ca10
#
_entry.id   9db03d91e44e4adc7b9b98cc6c83ca10
#
_cell.length_a   1.000
_cell.length_b   1.000
_cell.length_c   1.000
_cell.angle_alpha   90.00
_cell.angle_beta   90.00
_cell.angle_gamma   90.00
#
_symmetry.space_group_name_H-M   'P 1'
#
loop_
_entity.id
_entity.type
_entity.pdbx_description
1 polymer ?
#
loop_
_entity_poly.entity_id
_entity_poly.type
_entity_poly.pdbx_seq_one_letter_code
_entity_poly.pdbx_strand_id
1 'polypeptide(L)'
;AASDIQGLQFDQDEYINVYLFEKTGGSITTETKYGTNQDGLVLFKTTNNQGSMSPDDSSIKLSYPTSGNPVNVYALYPALSSDDNYNIKKGTNSFSVVENQSSPADYKKSDLMFAKQVEAPKSKSAIDLTFEHQLTKIKVQLLPGQGLQDVANASIKMLNVNKKIAISSIDPSTGLTFGTTSELVSTGIDFGTVTSNEEKAIIIVPQKITPTGQTLFEVTYNGAKYKYNLDSSGTEIDFAAKTEYTYTLTLTSGGLEVKSLKISPWTAQTGGSGNAELETTP
;
A
#
# COMPACT_ATOMS: atom_id res chain seq x y z
N ALA A 1 -1.67 13.14 15.63
CA ALA A 1 -1.48 11.79 15.16
C ALA A 1 -1.78 11.81 13.66
N ALA A 2 -0.84 11.34 12.81
CA ALA A 2 -1.17 11.03 11.44
C ALA A 2 -2.21 9.91 11.50
N SER A 3 -3.48 10.26 11.36
CA SER A 3 -4.53 9.27 11.17
C SER A 3 -4.17 8.50 9.91
N ASP A 4 -4.32 7.20 9.92
CA ASP A 4 -4.30 6.45 8.68
C ASP A 4 -5.27 7.14 7.73
N ILE A 5 -4.75 7.57 6.59
CA ILE A 5 -5.50 8.45 5.68
C ILE A 5 -6.78 7.77 5.18
N GLN A 6 -6.81 6.44 5.22
CA GLN A 6 -7.99 5.65 4.90
C GLN A 6 -8.82 5.24 6.14
N GLY A 7 -8.37 5.54 7.36
CA GLY A 7 -9.07 5.10 8.58
C GLY A 7 -9.14 3.58 8.67
N LEU A 8 -10.27 3.05 9.15
CA LEU A 8 -10.52 1.61 9.25
C LEU A 8 -11.31 1.05 8.05
N GLN A 9 -11.72 1.89 7.10
CA GLN A 9 -12.58 1.55 5.98
C GLN A 9 -12.23 2.40 4.77
N PHE A 10 -12.54 1.91 3.57
CA PHE A 10 -12.42 2.69 2.36
C PHE A 10 -13.39 3.87 2.34
N ASP A 11 -12.93 4.99 1.81
CA ASP A 11 -13.83 6.09 1.48
C ASP A 11 -14.74 5.72 0.30
N GLN A 12 -15.82 6.48 0.14
CA GLN A 12 -16.66 6.36 -1.05
C GLN A 12 -15.87 6.72 -2.31
N ASP A 13 -16.24 6.11 -3.44
CA ASP A 13 -15.65 6.34 -4.76
C ASP A 13 -14.20 5.86 -4.94
N GLU A 14 -13.74 4.95 -4.08
CA GLU A 14 -12.46 4.26 -4.27
C GLU A 14 -12.62 3.06 -5.22
N TYR A 15 -11.62 2.81 -6.06
CA TYR A 15 -11.63 1.74 -7.06
C TYR A 15 -10.73 0.58 -6.66
N ILE A 16 -11.24 -0.64 -6.86
CA ILE A 16 -10.62 -1.89 -6.42
C ILE A 16 -10.68 -2.90 -7.56
N ASN A 17 -9.56 -3.52 -7.88
CA ASN A 17 -9.53 -4.65 -8.81
C ASN A 17 -9.94 -5.93 -8.06
N VAL A 18 -11.01 -6.57 -8.49
CA VAL A 18 -11.50 -7.83 -7.94
C VAL A 18 -11.35 -8.93 -8.98
N TYR A 19 -10.75 -10.06 -8.59
CA TYR A 19 -10.51 -11.22 -9.43
C TYR A 19 -11.31 -12.39 -8.89
N LEU A 20 -12.07 -13.03 -9.76
CA LEU A 20 -12.96 -14.14 -9.43
C LEU A 20 -12.52 -15.40 -10.19
N PHE A 21 -12.33 -16.49 -9.44
CA PHE A 21 -11.94 -17.77 -10.00
C PHE A 21 -12.80 -18.90 -9.43
N GLU A 22 -13.21 -19.83 -10.27
CA GLU A 22 -13.83 -21.07 -9.82
C GLU A 22 -12.73 -22.00 -9.27
N LYS A 23 -12.94 -22.52 -8.06
CA LYS A 23 -12.02 -23.45 -7.43
C LYS A 23 -12.15 -24.84 -8.07
N THR A 24 -11.26 -25.13 -9.00
CA THR A 24 -11.21 -26.42 -9.74
C THR A 24 -10.06 -27.33 -9.29
N GLY A 25 -9.29 -26.88 -8.27
CA GLY A 25 -8.03 -27.51 -7.85
C GLY A 25 -6.83 -26.96 -8.64
N GLY A 26 -5.69 -26.82 -7.99
CA GLY A 26 -4.45 -26.31 -8.58
C GLY A 26 -4.07 -24.90 -8.12
N SER A 27 -3.13 -24.28 -8.86
CA SER A 27 -2.66 -22.93 -8.55
C SER A 27 -3.58 -21.86 -9.16
N ILE A 28 -3.47 -20.62 -8.67
CA ILE A 28 -4.23 -19.48 -9.21
C ILE A 28 -4.06 -19.29 -10.73
N THR A 29 -2.91 -19.69 -11.28
CA THR A 29 -2.62 -19.59 -12.71
C THR A 29 -3.39 -20.60 -13.54
N THR A 30 -3.85 -21.70 -12.95
CA THR A 30 -4.59 -22.79 -13.59
C THR A 30 -6.08 -22.77 -13.27
N GLU A 31 -6.52 -21.96 -12.31
CA GLU A 31 -7.93 -21.84 -11.97
C GLU A 31 -8.75 -21.28 -13.15
N THR A 32 -9.98 -21.78 -13.27
CA THR A 32 -10.92 -21.31 -14.29
C THR A 32 -11.40 -19.91 -13.93
N LYS A 33 -11.25 -19.00 -14.86
CA LYS A 33 -11.74 -17.62 -14.71
C LYS A 33 -13.25 -17.61 -14.58
N TYR A 34 -13.72 -16.71 -13.75
CA TYR A 34 -15.11 -16.55 -13.49
C TYR A 34 -15.49 -15.07 -13.56
N GLY A 35 -16.48 -14.76 -14.40
CA GLY A 35 -16.88 -13.38 -14.68
C GLY A 35 -16.91 -13.08 -16.18
N THR A 36 -17.23 -11.84 -16.54
CA THR A 36 -17.51 -11.45 -17.92
C THR A 36 -16.29 -11.07 -18.75
N ASN A 37 -15.12 -10.85 -18.12
CA ASN A 37 -13.91 -10.50 -18.86
C ASN A 37 -12.92 -11.67 -18.96
N GLN A 38 -11.99 -11.54 -19.94
CA GLN A 38 -11.06 -12.62 -20.27
C GLN A 38 -10.08 -12.96 -19.14
N ASP A 39 -9.90 -12.06 -18.16
CA ASP A 39 -8.92 -12.20 -17.08
C ASP A 39 -9.53 -12.50 -15.71
N GLY A 40 -10.85 -12.67 -15.62
CA GLY A 40 -11.57 -12.80 -14.34
C GLY A 40 -11.59 -11.52 -13.52
N LEU A 41 -11.08 -10.42 -14.08
CA LEU A 41 -11.02 -9.11 -13.44
C LEU A 41 -12.34 -8.36 -13.59
N VAL A 42 -12.82 -7.84 -12.48
CA VAL A 42 -13.93 -6.90 -12.44
C VAL A 42 -13.50 -5.68 -11.63
N LEU A 43 -13.70 -4.49 -12.20
CA LEU A 43 -13.49 -3.25 -11.46
C LEU A 43 -14.67 -3.01 -10.52
N PHE A 44 -14.38 -2.88 -9.23
CA PHE A 44 -15.34 -2.52 -8.21
C PHE A 44 -15.11 -1.09 -7.76
N LYS A 45 -16.19 -0.48 -7.29
CA LYS A 45 -16.18 0.85 -6.71
C LYS A 45 -16.85 0.81 -5.34
N THR A 46 -16.29 1.53 -4.38
CA THR A 46 -16.94 1.68 -3.07
C THR A 46 -18.13 2.61 -3.18
N THR A 47 -19.26 2.19 -2.62
CA THR A 47 -20.55 2.90 -2.72
C THR A 47 -20.86 3.79 -1.52
N ASN A 48 -20.09 3.63 -0.45
CA ASN A 48 -20.21 4.41 0.79
C ASN A 48 -18.89 4.42 1.56
N ASN A 49 -18.83 5.23 2.63
CA ASN A 49 -17.69 5.31 3.53
C ASN A 49 -17.63 4.16 4.57
N GLN A 50 -18.34 3.07 4.33
CA GLN A 50 -18.36 1.88 5.18
C GLN A 50 -17.75 0.66 4.46
N GLY A 51 -17.16 0.89 3.29
CA GLY A 51 -16.48 -0.14 2.50
C GLY A 51 -17.40 -1.06 1.70
N SER A 52 -18.72 -0.77 1.62
CA SER A 52 -19.58 -1.49 0.69
C SER A 52 -19.15 -1.20 -0.74
N MET A 53 -19.06 -2.24 -1.57
CA MET A 53 -18.58 -2.10 -2.94
C MET A 53 -19.45 -2.89 -3.93
N SER A 54 -19.53 -2.41 -5.15
CA SER A 54 -20.22 -3.05 -6.26
C SER A 54 -19.40 -2.93 -7.54
N PRO A 55 -19.67 -3.76 -8.57
CA PRO A 55 -19.08 -3.53 -9.89
C PRO A 55 -19.34 -2.10 -10.34
N ASP A 56 -18.28 -1.42 -10.86
CA ASP A 56 -18.39 -0.07 -11.40
C ASP A 56 -19.31 -0.02 -12.62
N ASP A 57 -19.22 -1.04 -13.47
CA ASP A 57 -20.20 -1.26 -14.56
C ASP A 57 -21.41 -2.02 -13.99
N SER A 58 -22.53 -1.34 -13.82
CA SER A 58 -23.79 -1.91 -13.31
C SER A 58 -24.42 -2.98 -14.21
N SER A 59 -23.97 -3.10 -15.47
CA SER A 59 -24.39 -4.17 -16.36
C SER A 59 -23.76 -5.54 -16.02
N ILE A 60 -22.66 -5.54 -15.27
CA ILE A 60 -21.98 -6.75 -14.83
C ILE A 60 -22.79 -7.45 -13.74
N LYS A 61 -23.29 -8.63 -14.05
CA LYS A 61 -23.98 -9.51 -13.09
C LYS A 61 -23.06 -10.67 -12.74
N LEU A 62 -22.69 -10.75 -11.48
CA LEU A 62 -21.88 -11.85 -10.98
C LEU A 62 -22.80 -12.94 -10.42
N SER A 63 -22.55 -14.18 -10.80
CA SER A 63 -23.30 -15.34 -10.29
C SER A 63 -22.32 -16.45 -9.90
N TYR A 64 -22.68 -17.33 -9.00
CA TYR A 64 -21.85 -18.49 -8.69
C TYR A 64 -21.79 -19.47 -9.87
N PRO A 65 -20.68 -20.25 -10.00
CA PRO A 65 -20.56 -21.27 -11.02
C PRO A 65 -21.73 -22.26 -11.00
N THR A 66 -22.21 -22.65 -12.18
CA THR A 66 -23.27 -23.67 -12.31
C THR A 66 -22.81 -25.05 -11.87
N SER A 67 -21.48 -25.29 -11.85
CA SER A 67 -20.86 -26.51 -11.30
C SER A 67 -21.14 -26.72 -9.83
N GLY A 68 -21.46 -25.65 -9.07
CA GLY A 68 -21.57 -25.67 -7.61
C GLY A 68 -20.24 -25.59 -6.88
N ASN A 69 -19.12 -25.47 -7.59
CA ASN A 69 -17.81 -25.30 -6.98
C ASN A 69 -17.73 -23.97 -6.21
N PRO A 70 -16.94 -23.91 -5.13
CA PRO A 70 -16.66 -22.65 -4.44
C PRO A 70 -15.86 -21.69 -5.32
N VAL A 71 -15.86 -20.42 -4.98
CA VAL A 71 -15.11 -19.39 -5.68
C VAL A 71 -13.95 -18.88 -4.83
N ASN A 72 -12.84 -18.54 -5.48
CA ASN A 72 -11.76 -17.77 -4.89
C ASN A 72 -11.88 -16.32 -5.34
N VAL A 73 -11.81 -15.42 -4.38
CA VAL A 73 -11.86 -13.98 -4.61
C VAL A 73 -10.55 -13.36 -4.15
N TYR A 74 -9.93 -12.57 -5.01
CA TYR A 74 -8.75 -11.79 -4.72
C TYR A 74 -9.02 -10.33 -5.06
N ALA A 75 -8.59 -9.42 -4.22
CA ALA A 75 -8.79 -8.00 -4.44
C ALA A 75 -7.50 -7.21 -4.21
N LEU A 76 -7.28 -6.22 -5.06
CA LEU A 76 -6.13 -5.32 -5.00
C LEU A 76 -6.58 -3.87 -5.01
N TYR A 77 -6.03 -3.10 -4.12
CA TYR A 77 -6.18 -1.65 -4.02
C TYR A 77 -4.79 -0.99 -4.04
N PRO A 78 -4.61 0.18 -4.67
CA PRO A 78 -5.57 0.84 -5.54
C PRO A 78 -5.84 0.03 -6.81
N ALA A 79 -6.98 0.27 -7.46
CA ALA A 79 -7.22 -0.32 -8.77
C ALA A 79 -6.16 0.20 -9.73
N LEU A 80 -5.40 -0.72 -10.29
CA LEU A 80 -4.35 -0.41 -11.23
C LEU A 80 -4.98 -0.19 -12.60
N SER A 81 -4.52 0.83 -13.31
CA SER A 81 -5.02 1.11 -14.65
C SER A 81 -4.67 -0.03 -15.62
N SER A 82 -5.43 -0.13 -16.71
CA SER A 82 -5.16 -1.11 -17.77
C SER A 82 -3.76 -0.98 -18.36
N ASP A 83 -3.14 0.19 -18.24
CA ASP A 83 -1.80 0.48 -18.74
C ASP A 83 -0.69 -0.12 -17.87
N ASP A 84 -0.95 -0.38 -16.60
CA ASP A 84 0.02 -1.00 -15.69
C ASP A 84 0.13 -2.52 -15.86
N ASN A 85 -0.61 -3.10 -16.81
CA ASN A 85 -0.57 -4.55 -17.15
C ASN A 85 -0.67 -5.47 -15.92
N TYR A 86 -1.41 -5.05 -14.89
CA TYR A 86 -1.55 -5.83 -13.69
C TYR A 86 -2.49 -7.01 -13.94
N ASN A 87 -1.90 -8.12 -14.30
CA ASN A 87 -2.64 -9.37 -14.48
C ASN A 87 -2.14 -10.36 -13.44
N ILE A 88 -3.00 -10.67 -12.47
CA ILE A 88 -2.72 -11.61 -11.39
C ILE A 88 -2.22 -12.98 -11.88
N LYS A 89 -2.51 -13.35 -13.13
CA LYS A 89 -2.05 -14.58 -13.78
C LYS A 89 -0.73 -14.44 -14.54
N LYS A 90 -0.27 -13.23 -14.82
CA LYS A 90 1.05 -13.00 -15.44
C LYS A 90 2.09 -12.92 -14.34
N GLY A 91 3.10 -13.78 -14.37
CA GLY A 91 4.14 -13.87 -13.35
C GLY A 91 5.11 -12.68 -13.24
N THR A 92 4.83 -11.53 -13.90
CA THR A 92 5.68 -10.34 -13.89
C THR A 92 4.82 -9.09 -13.78
N ASN A 93 4.45 -8.75 -12.58
CA ASN A 93 3.80 -7.49 -12.26
C ASN A 93 4.77 -6.60 -11.48
N SER A 94 4.50 -5.31 -11.43
CA SER A 94 5.24 -4.39 -10.58
C SER A 94 4.31 -3.33 -10.01
N PHE A 95 4.71 -2.78 -8.88
CA PHE A 95 4.03 -1.65 -8.26
C PHE A 95 5.01 -0.52 -7.98
N SER A 96 4.60 0.72 -8.19
CA SER A 96 5.41 1.90 -7.91
C SER A 96 4.68 2.83 -6.96
N VAL A 97 5.37 3.30 -5.93
CA VAL A 97 4.86 4.38 -5.07
C VAL A 97 5.09 5.74 -5.73
N VAL A 98 4.25 6.71 -5.39
CA VAL A 98 4.39 8.10 -5.88
C VAL A 98 5.51 8.80 -5.11
N GLU A 99 6.28 9.64 -5.79
CA GLU A 99 7.38 10.39 -5.14
C GLU A 99 6.88 11.52 -4.24
N ASN A 100 5.80 12.20 -4.63
CA ASN A 100 5.18 13.21 -3.78
C ASN A 100 3.97 12.62 -3.09
N GLN A 101 4.08 12.35 -1.80
CA GLN A 101 3.00 11.80 -0.98
C GLN A 101 2.48 12.82 0.05
N SER A 102 2.69 14.11 -0.20
CA SER A 102 2.27 15.19 0.69
C SER A 102 0.74 15.38 0.75
N SER A 103 0.01 14.90 -0.25
CA SER A 103 -1.45 14.92 -0.27
C SER A 103 -2.06 13.57 0.11
N PRO A 104 -3.25 13.55 0.74
CA PRO A 104 -3.98 12.30 1.01
C PRO A 104 -4.21 11.43 -0.24
N ALA A 105 -4.53 12.05 -1.37
CA ALA A 105 -4.79 11.34 -2.62
C ALA A 105 -3.53 10.63 -3.17
N ASP A 106 -2.37 11.27 -3.09
CA ASP A 106 -1.12 10.69 -3.57
C ASP A 106 -0.58 9.63 -2.61
N TYR A 107 -0.78 9.83 -1.29
CA TYR A 107 -0.51 8.80 -0.30
C TYR A 107 -1.32 7.53 -0.58
N LYS A 108 -2.64 7.65 -0.80
CA LYS A 108 -3.53 6.54 -1.12
C LYS A 108 -3.11 5.76 -2.38
N LYS A 109 -2.64 6.46 -3.42
CA LYS A 109 -2.11 5.81 -4.65
C LYS A 109 -0.89 4.93 -4.37
N SER A 110 -0.16 5.19 -3.29
CA SER A 110 1.01 4.41 -2.89
C SER A 110 0.67 3.24 -1.97
N ASP A 111 -0.56 3.14 -1.47
CA ASP A 111 -0.97 2.15 -0.49
C ASP A 111 -1.47 0.87 -1.15
N LEU A 112 -0.55 0.00 -1.55
CA LEU A 112 -0.90 -1.31 -2.09
C LEU A 112 -1.48 -2.18 -0.98
N MET A 113 -2.76 -2.52 -1.13
CA MET A 113 -3.45 -3.46 -0.25
C MET A 113 -3.95 -4.68 -1.01
N PHE A 114 -3.98 -5.81 -0.34
CA PHE A 114 -4.43 -7.08 -0.87
C PHE A 114 -5.42 -7.75 0.08
N ALA A 115 -6.50 -8.27 -0.49
CA ALA A 115 -7.47 -9.09 0.23
C ALA A 115 -7.71 -10.40 -0.52
N LYS A 116 -8.07 -11.43 0.22
CA LYS A 116 -8.45 -12.72 -0.34
C LYS A 116 -9.56 -13.37 0.47
N GLN A 117 -10.45 -14.07 -0.22
CA GLN A 117 -11.36 -15.04 0.33
C GLN A 117 -11.28 -16.29 -0.53
N VAL A 118 -10.72 -17.35 0.01
CA VAL A 118 -10.55 -18.62 -0.71
C VAL A 118 -11.68 -19.58 -0.35
N GLU A 119 -12.08 -20.38 -1.34
CA GLU A 119 -13.10 -21.43 -1.18
C GLU A 119 -14.43 -20.89 -0.61
N ALA A 120 -14.83 -19.69 -1.03
CA ALA A 120 -16.12 -19.13 -0.65
C ALA A 120 -17.25 -20.02 -1.23
N PRO A 121 -18.05 -20.66 -0.38
CA PRO A 121 -19.14 -21.51 -0.84
C PRO A 121 -20.27 -20.67 -1.43
N LYS A 122 -21.09 -21.27 -2.28
CA LYS A 122 -22.27 -20.60 -2.81
C LYS A 122 -23.16 -20.11 -1.66
N SER A 123 -23.41 -18.82 -1.64
CA SER A 123 -24.18 -18.13 -0.60
C SER A 123 -24.99 -16.98 -1.18
N LYS A 124 -26.06 -16.60 -0.50
CA LYS A 124 -26.78 -15.34 -0.76
C LYS A 124 -26.20 -14.16 0.03
N SER A 125 -25.28 -14.44 0.94
CA SER A 125 -24.61 -13.41 1.71
C SER A 125 -23.46 -12.82 0.92
N ALA A 126 -23.14 -11.57 1.20
CA ALA A 126 -21.94 -10.92 0.69
C ALA A 126 -20.67 -11.68 1.10
N ILE A 127 -19.63 -11.55 0.30
CA ILE A 127 -18.28 -12.02 0.62
C ILE A 127 -17.54 -10.86 1.28
N ASP A 128 -17.15 -11.04 2.53
CA ASP A 128 -16.34 -10.08 3.27
C ASP A 128 -14.86 -10.19 2.87
N LEU A 129 -14.23 -9.06 2.58
CA LEU A 129 -12.82 -8.99 2.24
C LEU A 129 -12.08 -8.14 3.28
N THR A 130 -11.06 -8.70 3.90
CA THR A 130 -10.15 -7.98 4.78
C THR A 130 -8.89 -7.61 4.01
N PHE A 131 -8.65 -6.31 3.86
CA PHE A 131 -7.48 -5.79 3.16
C PHE A 131 -6.31 -5.62 4.10
N GLU A 132 -5.16 -6.14 3.68
CA GLU A 132 -3.90 -5.97 4.39
C GLU A 132 -2.98 -5.08 3.57
N HIS A 133 -2.34 -4.11 4.23
CA HIS A 133 -1.26 -3.32 3.64
C HIS A 133 -0.11 -4.24 3.25
N GLN A 134 0.46 -4.02 2.08
CA GLN A 134 1.48 -4.91 1.53
C GLN A 134 2.88 -4.30 1.54
N LEU A 135 2.98 -2.99 1.67
CA LEU A 135 4.24 -2.25 1.61
C LEU A 135 4.76 -1.87 3.00
N THR A 136 5.67 -0.92 3.04
CA THR A 136 6.29 -0.42 4.26
C THR A 136 5.86 1.01 4.51
N LYS A 137 5.39 1.31 5.72
CA LYS A 137 5.02 2.66 6.14
C LYS A 137 6.15 3.30 6.92
N ILE A 138 6.54 4.49 6.53
CA ILE A 138 7.52 5.30 7.24
C ILE A 138 6.82 6.52 7.83
N LYS A 139 6.91 6.66 9.14
CA LYS A 139 6.39 7.80 9.88
C LYS A 139 7.56 8.62 10.42
N VAL A 140 7.44 9.92 10.38
CA VAL A 140 8.43 10.86 10.90
C VAL A 140 7.74 11.89 11.79
N GLN A 141 8.22 11.98 13.01
CA GLN A 141 7.94 13.10 13.91
C GLN A 141 9.19 13.99 13.95
N LEU A 142 9.06 15.24 13.51
CA LEU A 142 10.15 16.22 13.58
C LEU A 142 9.97 17.12 14.78
N LEU A 143 10.99 17.19 15.64
CA LEU A 143 10.99 17.99 16.86
C LEU A 143 12.08 19.08 16.81
N PRO A 144 11.84 20.26 17.37
CA PRO A 144 12.88 21.25 17.57
C PRO A 144 13.87 20.77 18.65
N GLY A 145 15.14 20.97 18.39
CA GLY A 145 16.23 20.70 19.31
C GLY A 145 16.92 22.00 19.76
N GLN A 146 18.16 21.87 20.24
CA GLN A 146 18.91 22.99 20.74
C GLN A 146 19.05 24.12 19.70
N GLY A 147 18.68 25.32 20.09
CA GLY A 147 18.78 26.53 19.26
C GLY A 147 17.55 26.78 18.38
N LEU A 148 16.54 25.94 18.41
CA LEU A 148 15.28 26.14 17.69
C LEU A 148 14.08 26.15 18.65
N GLN A 149 13.11 27.02 18.38
CA GLN A 149 11.87 27.08 19.15
C GLN A 149 10.77 26.21 18.55
N ASP A 150 10.75 26.06 17.23
CA ASP A 150 9.80 25.23 16.48
C ASP A 150 10.44 24.70 15.21
N VAL A 151 9.72 23.87 14.48
CA VAL A 151 10.05 23.32 13.18
C VAL A 151 8.91 23.50 12.17
N ALA A 152 8.01 24.43 12.44
CA ALA A 152 6.89 24.73 11.56
C ALA A 152 7.38 25.13 10.15
N ASN A 153 6.66 24.67 9.14
CA ASN A 153 6.99 24.85 7.73
C ASN A 153 8.27 24.14 7.26
N ALA A 154 8.88 23.27 8.06
CA ALA A 154 9.93 22.39 7.57
C ALA A 154 9.34 21.37 6.61
N SER A 155 10.01 21.08 5.50
CA SER A 155 9.68 19.97 4.60
C SER A 155 10.63 18.80 4.83
N ILE A 156 10.09 17.58 4.70
CA ILE A 156 10.84 16.36 4.97
C ILE A 156 10.83 15.48 3.72
N LYS A 157 11.97 14.92 3.38
CA LYS A 157 12.13 13.93 2.31
C LYS A 157 12.92 12.71 2.79
N MET A 158 12.56 11.54 2.30
CA MET A 158 13.36 10.33 2.41
C MET A 158 14.07 10.06 1.07
N LEU A 159 15.39 9.99 1.09
CA LEU A 159 16.23 9.90 -0.10
C LEU A 159 16.84 8.51 -0.26
N ASN A 160 17.29 8.22 -1.48
CA ASN A 160 18.06 7.01 -1.79
C ASN A 160 17.30 5.72 -1.48
N VAL A 161 16.01 5.72 -1.74
CA VAL A 161 15.13 4.56 -1.69
C VAL A 161 14.60 4.23 -3.07
N ASN A 162 14.35 2.95 -3.35
CA ASN A 162 13.68 2.52 -4.56
C ASN A 162 12.17 2.79 -4.46
N LYS A 163 11.55 3.18 -5.57
CA LYS A 163 10.10 3.43 -5.61
C LYS A 163 9.28 2.31 -6.26
N LYS A 164 9.93 1.34 -6.89
CA LYS A 164 9.25 0.27 -7.63
C LYS A 164 9.69 -1.09 -7.12
N ILE A 165 8.74 -2.01 -7.02
CA ILE A 165 8.97 -3.39 -6.64
C ILE A 165 8.29 -4.34 -7.63
N ALA A 166 8.99 -5.41 -7.99
CA ALA A 166 8.39 -6.49 -8.75
C ALA A 166 7.46 -7.32 -7.85
N ILE A 167 6.32 -7.73 -8.39
CA ILE A 167 5.44 -8.71 -7.77
C ILE A 167 5.63 -10.01 -8.53
N SER A 168 6.30 -10.96 -7.90
CA SER A 168 6.72 -12.20 -8.55
C SER A 168 5.60 -13.23 -8.61
N SER A 169 4.71 -13.24 -7.62
CA SER A 169 3.55 -14.12 -7.60
C SER A 169 2.47 -13.63 -6.66
N ILE A 170 1.27 -14.17 -6.88
CA ILE A 170 0.16 -14.10 -5.96
C ILE A 170 -0.19 -15.54 -5.58
N ASP A 171 0.01 -15.87 -4.33
CA ASP A 171 -0.27 -17.20 -3.78
C ASP A 171 -1.57 -17.17 -2.97
N PRO A 172 -2.50 -18.11 -3.21
CA PRO A 172 -3.74 -18.18 -2.44
C PRO A 172 -3.54 -18.31 -0.93
N SER A 173 -2.45 -18.93 -0.51
CA SER A 173 -2.16 -19.16 0.91
C SER A 173 -1.38 -18.01 1.55
N THR A 174 -0.35 -17.50 0.87
CA THR A 174 0.60 -16.52 1.44
C THR A 174 0.34 -15.08 1.01
N GLY A 175 -0.40 -14.84 -0.07
CA GLY A 175 -0.69 -13.50 -0.62
C GLY A 175 0.33 -13.06 -1.66
N LEU A 176 0.70 -11.78 -1.64
CA LEU A 176 1.68 -11.22 -2.58
C LEU A 176 3.10 -11.61 -2.20
N THR A 177 3.88 -12.08 -3.18
CA THR A 177 5.32 -12.28 -3.04
C THR A 177 6.07 -11.23 -3.85
N PHE A 178 6.96 -10.52 -3.18
CA PHE A 178 7.75 -9.46 -3.81
C PHE A 178 9.08 -9.99 -4.34
N GLY A 179 9.50 -9.41 -5.46
CA GLY A 179 10.80 -9.64 -6.08
C GLY A 179 11.74 -8.46 -5.86
N THR A 180 12.53 -8.13 -6.88
CA THR A 180 13.53 -7.07 -6.83
C THR A 180 12.91 -5.68 -6.82
N THR A 181 13.58 -4.74 -6.16
CA THR A 181 13.27 -3.31 -6.21
C THR A 181 14.10 -2.61 -7.29
N SER A 182 13.58 -1.50 -7.81
CA SER A 182 14.21 -0.69 -8.84
C SER A 182 13.76 0.76 -8.79
N GLU A 183 14.31 1.59 -9.68
CA GLU A 183 13.99 3.01 -9.80
C GLU A 183 14.33 3.80 -8.52
N LEU A 184 15.64 3.91 -8.26
CA LEU A 184 16.17 4.66 -7.12
C LEU A 184 15.76 6.15 -7.20
N VAL A 185 15.16 6.66 -6.13
CA VAL A 185 14.75 8.07 -6.01
C VAL A 185 15.80 8.84 -5.22
N SER A 186 16.75 9.45 -5.94
CA SER A 186 17.80 10.29 -5.33
C SER A 186 17.29 11.66 -4.89
N THR A 187 16.21 12.15 -5.49
CA THR A 187 15.54 13.42 -5.17
C THR A 187 14.61 13.33 -3.97
N GLY A 188 14.32 12.12 -3.54
CA GLY A 188 13.57 11.79 -2.34
C GLY A 188 12.06 11.67 -2.54
N ILE A 189 11.46 10.83 -1.68
CA ILE A 189 10.01 10.73 -1.50
C ILE A 189 9.59 11.80 -0.48
N ASP A 190 8.61 12.61 -0.84
CA ASP A 190 8.23 13.81 -0.11
C ASP A 190 7.10 13.54 0.90
N PHE A 191 7.34 13.82 2.18
CA PHE A 191 6.32 13.77 3.25
C PHE A 191 5.45 15.03 3.29
N GLY A 192 5.84 16.09 2.56
CA GLY A 192 5.24 17.41 2.66
C GLY A 192 5.81 18.24 3.80
N THR A 193 5.09 19.31 4.13
CA THR A 193 5.49 20.29 5.13
C THR A 193 4.86 19.97 6.47
N VAL A 194 5.63 20.03 7.55
CA VAL A 194 5.12 19.87 8.93
C VAL A 194 4.51 21.19 9.43
N THR A 195 3.41 21.09 10.16
CA THR A 195 2.79 22.25 10.79
C THR A 195 3.42 22.51 12.14
N SER A 196 3.29 21.64 13.10
CA SER A 196 3.92 21.74 14.43
C SER A 196 3.70 20.42 15.16
N ASN A 197 4.77 19.78 15.60
CA ASN A 197 4.73 18.48 16.29
C ASN A 197 3.87 17.39 15.59
N GLU A 198 3.57 17.60 14.33
CA GLU A 198 2.77 16.70 13.53
C GLU A 198 3.64 15.51 13.04
N GLU A 199 3.08 14.32 13.12
CA GLU A 199 3.66 13.14 12.52
C GLU A 199 3.27 13.09 11.04
N LYS A 200 4.24 12.95 10.15
CA LYS A 200 4.05 12.76 8.72
C LYS A 200 4.34 11.32 8.33
N ALA A 201 3.69 10.84 7.28
CA ALA A 201 3.88 9.48 6.81
C ALA A 201 4.03 9.42 5.29
N ILE A 202 4.85 8.47 4.84
CA ILE A 202 4.93 8.02 3.44
C ILE A 202 4.91 6.50 3.40
N ILE A 203 4.67 5.98 2.22
CA ILE A 203 4.76 4.56 1.91
C ILE A 203 5.94 4.35 0.96
N ILE A 204 6.76 3.37 1.25
CA ILE A 204 7.86 2.93 0.40
C ILE A 204 7.69 1.45 0.04
N VAL A 205 8.32 1.01 -1.02
CA VAL A 205 8.39 -0.43 -1.31
C VAL A 205 9.31 -1.13 -0.31
N PRO A 206 8.99 -2.37 0.11
CA PRO A 206 9.88 -3.15 0.98
C PRO A 206 11.25 -3.32 0.34
N GLN A 207 12.31 -2.99 1.07
CA GLN A 207 13.66 -3.00 0.55
C GLN A 207 14.71 -3.02 1.64
N LYS A 208 15.91 -3.47 1.28
CA LYS A 208 17.09 -3.41 2.12
C LYS A 208 18.02 -2.29 1.67
N ILE A 209 18.56 -1.56 2.63
CA ILE A 209 19.52 -0.48 2.39
C ILE A 209 20.84 -0.82 3.08
N THR A 210 21.87 -1.04 2.30
CA THR A 210 23.23 -1.15 2.81
C THR A 210 23.77 0.27 3.02
N PRO A 211 24.17 0.64 4.25
CA PRO A 211 24.72 1.96 4.53
C PRO A 211 26.06 2.17 3.81
N THR A 212 26.19 3.30 3.13
CA THR A 212 27.42 3.72 2.43
C THR A 212 27.74 5.20 2.69
N GLY A 213 27.18 5.77 3.73
CA GLY A 213 27.28 7.20 4.02
C GLY A 213 26.25 8.07 3.29
N GLN A 214 25.30 7.43 2.58
CA GLN A 214 24.26 8.17 1.85
C GLN A 214 23.26 8.84 2.79
N THR A 215 22.67 9.92 2.32
CA THR A 215 21.58 10.62 3.04
C THR A 215 20.32 9.77 3.03
N LEU A 216 19.72 9.52 4.19
CA LEU A 216 18.41 8.88 4.32
C LEU A 216 17.28 9.90 4.48
N PHE A 217 17.49 10.93 5.31
CA PHE A 217 16.50 12.00 5.49
C PHE A 217 17.12 13.36 5.18
N GLU A 218 16.36 14.20 4.48
CA GLU A 218 16.66 15.61 4.26
C GLU A 218 15.49 16.44 4.81
N VAL A 219 15.80 17.41 5.65
CA VAL A 219 14.86 18.41 6.16
C VAL A 219 15.26 19.75 5.60
N THR A 220 14.33 20.45 4.96
CA THR A 220 14.53 21.84 4.55
C THR A 220 13.78 22.75 5.52
N TYR A 221 14.48 23.64 6.21
CA TYR A 221 13.93 24.58 7.18
C TYR A 221 14.56 25.95 7.01
N ASN A 222 13.75 27.00 6.87
CA ASN A 222 14.19 28.38 6.65
C ASN A 222 15.20 28.51 5.48
N GLY A 223 14.99 27.75 4.40
CA GLY A 223 15.84 27.75 3.22
C GLY A 223 17.15 26.95 3.34
N ALA A 224 17.48 26.46 4.53
CA ALA A 224 18.63 25.59 4.75
C ALA A 224 18.26 24.10 4.69
N LYS A 225 19.19 23.27 4.22
CA LYS A 225 19.03 21.81 4.12
C LYS A 225 19.85 21.13 5.20
N TYR A 226 19.18 20.28 5.98
CA TYR A 226 19.76 19.47 7.03
C TYR A 226 19.63 17.99 6.65
N LYS A 227 20.71 17.25 6.77
CA LYS A 227 20.78 15.86 6.28
C LYS A 227 21.12 14.92 7.41
N TYR A 228 20.40 13.80 7.46
CA TYR A 228 20.79 12.64 8.21
C TYR A 228 21.40 11.60 7.27
N ASN A 229 22.68 11.34 7.44
CA ASN A 229 23.43 10.36 6.66
C ASN A 229 23.55 9.05 7.43
N LEU A 230 23.42 7.94 6.72
CA LEU A 230 23.66 6.63 7.29
C LEU A 230 25.16 6.44 7.56
N ASP A 231 25.50 5.83 8.70
CA ASP A 231 26.88 5.48 9.00
C ASP A 231 27.33 4.34 8.06
N SER A 232 28.38 4.56 7.29
CA SER A 232 28.92 3.58 6.34
C SER A 232 29.42 2.28 7.00
N SER A 233 29.66 2.31 8.30
CA SER A 233 30.00 1.12 9.12
C SER A 233 28.75 0.48 9.75
N GLY A 234 27.57 1.05 9.54
CA GLY A 234 26.31 0.59 10.10
C GLY A 234 25.82 -0.73 9.51
N THR A 235 24.90 -1.36 10.20
CA THR A 235 24.24 -2.58 9.74
C THR A 235 23.20 -2.26 8.66
N GLU A 236 22.94 -3.24 7.77
CA GLU A 236 21.87 -3.16 6.78
C GLU A 236 20.52 -2.84 7.44
N ILE A 237 19.79 -1.90 6.86
CA ILE A 237 18.42 -1.56 7.28
C ILE A 237 17.47 -2.38 6.42
N ASP A 238 16.62 -3.19 7.05
CA ASP A 238 15.57 -3.94 6.38
C ASP A 238 14.22 -3.24 6.58
N PHE A 239 13.71 -2.61 5.54
CA PHE A 239 12.36 -2.07 5.50
C PHE A 239 11.39 -3.17 5.05
N ALA A 240 10.92 -3.95 6.02
CA ALA A 240 10.09 -5.11 5.78
C ALA A 240 8.67 -4.74 5.32
N ALA A 241 8.07 -5.61 4.49
CA ALA A 241 6.66 -5.51 4.10
C ALA A 241 5.74 -5.57 5.33
N LYS A 242 4.56 -4.96 5.23
CA LYS A 242 3.52 -4.95 6.28
C LYS A 242 4.01 -4.38 7.63
N THR A 243 5.00 -3.48 7.57
CA THR A 243 5.67 -2.97 8.78
C THR A 243 5.66 -1.45 8.77
N GLU A 244 5.45 -0.87 9.94
CA GLU A 244 5.51 0.57 10.19
C GLU A 244 6.79 0.90 10.97
N TYR A 245 7.54 1.89 10.46
CA TYR A 245 8.76 2.43 11.06
C TYR A 245 8.50 3.88 11.46
N THR A 246 8.52 4.18 12.74
CA THR A 246 8.32 5.54 13.26
C THR A 246 9.64 6.12 13.72
N TYR A 247 10.14 7.11 13.00
CA TYR A 247 11.34 7.88 13.32
C TYR A 247 10.98 9.15 14.11
N THR A 248 11.67 9.39 15.20
CA THR A 248 11.71 10.71 15.83
C THR A 248 13.00 11.41 15.42
N LEU A 249 12.87 12.47 14.64
CA LEU A 249 13.96 13.32 14.20
C LEU A 249 14.03 14.57 15.06
N THR A 250 15.22 15.03 15.38
CA THR A 250 15.44 16.31 16.06
C THR A 250 16.28 17.20 15.16
N LEU A 251 15.73 18.37 14.83
CA LEU A 251 16.43 19.42 14.11
C LEU A 251 17.05 20.40 15.11
N THR A 252 18.35 20.61 15.02
CA THR A 252 19.10 21.58 15.82
C THR A 252 19.73 22.62 14.91
N SER A 253 20.24 23.71 15.47
CA SER A 253 21.06 24.68 14.72
C SER A 253 22.34 24.05 14.12
N GLY A 254 22.80 22.91 14.65
CA GLY A 254 23.98 22.21 14.20
C GLY A 254 23.73 21.02 13.26
N GLY A 255 22.49 20.55 13.08
CA GLY A 255 22.22 19.40 12.24
C GLY A 255 20.89 18.69 12.49
N LEU A 256 20.73 17.56 11.81
CA LEU A 256 19.58 16.66 11.91
C LEU A 256 20.00 15.34 12.58
N GLU A 257 19.29 14.94 13.62
CA GLU A 257 19.57 13.72 14.38
C GLU A 257 18.36 12.80 14.43
N VAL A 258 18.58 11.48 14.36
CA VAL A 258 17.57 10.47 14.70
C VAL A 258 17.66 10.16 16.20
N LYS A 259 16.63 10.47 16.94
CA LYS A 259 16.55 10.22 18.41
C LYS A 259 16.01 8.83 18.73
N SER A 260 15.07 8.34 17.95
CA SER A 260 14.50 7.02 18.15
C SER A 260 13.92 6.45 16.88
N LEU A 261 13.85 5.12 16.84
CA LEU A 261 13.13 4.35 15.84
C LEU A 261 12.27 3.33 16.58
N LYS A 262 10.96 3.35 16.30
CA LYS A 262 10.00 2.34 16.74
C LYS A 262 9.55 1.54 15.54
N ILE A 263 9.50 0.23 15.66
CA ILE A 263 9.04 -0.70 14.62
C ILE A 263 7.82 -1.43 15.16
N SER A 264 6.76 -1.48 14.37
CA SER A 264 5.51 -2.17 14.69
C SER A 264 4.88 -2.77 13.43
N PRO A 265 4.06 -3.83 13.57
CA PRO A 265 3.27 -4.30 12.46
C PRO A 265 2.37 -3.18 11.93
N TRP A 266 2.26 -3.05 10.62
CA TRP A 266 1.26 -2.19 10.00
C TRP A 266 -0.05 -2.97 9.97
N THR A 267 -0.94 -2.68 10.91
CA THR A 267 -2.16 -3.44 11.14
C THR A 267 -3.10 -3.37 9.96
N ALA A 268 -3.66 -4.54 9.62
CA ALA A 268 -4.70 -4.66 8.60
C ALA A 268 -5.87 -3.73 8.91
N GLN A 269 -6.40 -3.11 7.89
CA GLN A 269 -7.68 -2.43 7.99
C GLN A 269 -8.78 -3.47 7.81
N THR A 270 -9.74 -3.49 8.71
CA THR A 270 -10.98 -4.24 8.47
C THR A 270 -11.70 -3.52 7.34
N GLY A 271 -11.52 -4.02 6.13
CA GLY A 271 -12.31 -3.60 4.99
C GLY A 271 -13.77 -3.81 5.33
N GLY A 272 -14.60 -2.82 5.03
CA GLY A 272 -16.03 -3.00 5.13
C GLY A 272 -16.44 -4.18 4.25
N SER A 273 -17.47 -4.89 4.66
CA SER A 273 -18.11 -5.95 3.89
C SER A 273 -18.51 -5.40 2.51
N GLY A 274 -17.83 -5.84 1.49
CA GLY A 274 -18.23 -5.57 0.12
C GLY A 274 -19.43 -6.45 -0.22
N ASN A 275 -20.61 -5.86 -0.33
CA ASN A 275 -21.77 -6.55 -0.87
C ASN A 275 -21.58 -6.75 -2.38
N ALA A 276 -20.89 -7.80 -2.76
CA ALA A 276 -21.10 -8.38 -4.07
C ALA A 276 -22.40 -9.17 -3.98
N GLU A 277 -23.52 -8.54 -4.32
CA GLU A 277 -24.76 -9.29 -4.52
C GLU A 277 -24.58 -10.16 -5.77
N LEU A 278 -24.30 -11.44 -5.53
CA LEU A 278 -24.35 -12.47 -6.55
C LEU A 278 -25.82 -12.83 -6.76
N GLU A 279 -26.44 -12.22 -7.78
CA GLU A 279 -27.79 -12.65 -8.18
C GLU A 279 -27.76 -14.13 -8.58
N THR A 280 -28.51 -14.94 -7.87
CA THR A 280 -28.83 -16.30 -8.31
C THR A 280 -29.92 -16.19 -9.35
N THR A 281 -29.59 -16.36 -10.63
CA THR A 281 -30.62 -16.67 -11.64
C THR A 281 -31.23 -18.02 -11.31
N PRO A 282 -32.57 -18.18 -11.35
CA PRO A 282 -33.27 -19.41 -10.95
C PRO A 282 -32.90 -20.60 -11.83
#